data_0b52c5931cb8893ee66673cfbcd652ef
#
_entry.id   0b52c5931cb8893ee66673cfbcd652ef
#
_cell.length_a   1.000
_cell.length_b   1.000
_cell.length_c   1.000
_cell.angle_alpha   90.00
_cell.angle_beta   90.00
_cell.angle_gamma   90.00
#
_symmetry.space_group_name_H-M   'P 1'
#
loop_
_entity.id
_entity.type
_entity.pdbx_description
1 polymer ?
#
loop_
_entity_poly.entity_id
_entity_poly.type
_entity_poly.pdbx_seq_one_letter_code
_entity_poly.pdbx_strand_id
1 'polypeptide(L)'
;QKNPPKENYATVTTQTLKLDELEPAPYNARSITQEALSGLTTSIESFGLLAFPVVNQRGNKYRIVGGHQRVAVLKARGETEVECVVVVLDEATERRANFTLNNRAIQGRFVPELTKALLQEIRELVGEEDSKRLFGELRFDALVKQLTRSMSLVVGVDDTEKSGKVDEDDEPSIVRSKPFSQAGRFYRLGQHVLYCGKVESKGSLMGFGFEKADAAFTVIGRKDEASDAYVESYVAHLLANTDGPIYIATNFPTLPAVQERFTAIGGHWSNTLVWYSPDAKPSEEEFYKDVTIPVLYGWREDAAHYFCGSRDQGNVFKLRRTARSELPVEVIVRCLHNSTKVGGAVLDVDVRRGATVIAAEKTGRRLLGYANAPREADNVRARWAHFVHGTKSNWQAATPEFKG
;
A
#
# COMPACT_ATOMS: atom_id res chain seq x y z
N GLN A 1 39.35 2.08 2.32
CA GLN A 1 38.63 0.99 1.64
C GLN A 1 39.53 0.42 0.56
N LYS A 2 39.99 -0.84 0.71
CA LYS A 2 40.77 -1.53 -0.32
C LYS A 2 39.80 -1.89 -1.45
N ASN A 3 40.08 -1.42 -2.67
CA ASN A 3 39.37 -1.91 -3.85
C ASN A 3 39.52 -3.44 -3.92
N PRO A 4 38.45 -4.19 -4.14
CA PRO A 4 38.54 -5.63 -4.35
C PRO A 4 39.39 -5.90 -5.61
N PRO A 5 40.14 -7.03 -5.64
CA PRO A 5 40.99 -7.34 -6.77
C PRO A 5 40.16 -7.44 -8.08
N LYS A 6 40.67 -6.87 -9.15
CA LYS A 6 40.05 -6.79 -10.48
C LYS A 6 39.83 -8.16 -11.18
N GLU A 7 40.23 -9.24 -10.56
CA GLU A 7 40.28 -10.59 -11.16
C GLU A 7 38.91 -11.26 -11.40
N ASN A 8 37.78 -10.64 -10.98
CA ASN A 8 36.44 -11.25 -11.10
C ASN A 8 35.45 -10.44 -11.92
N TYR A 9 35.87 -9.48 -12.72
CA TYR A 9 34.95 -8.81 -13.64
C TYR A 9 34.73 -9.65 -14.90
N ALA A 10 33.44 -9.90 -15.25
CA ALA A 10 33.08 -10.51 -16.52
C ALA A 10 33.68 -9.70 -17.68
N THR A 11 34.18 -10.37 -18.69
CA THR A 11 34.53 -9.72 -19.97
C THR A 11 33.24 -9.18 -20.59
N VAL A 12 33.19 -7.90 -20.85
CA VAL A 12 32.02 -7.22 -21.42
C VAL A 12 32.42 -6.70 -22.80
N THR A 13 31.68 -7.10 -23.82
CA THR A 13 31.85 -6.61 -25.21
C THR A 13 30.52 -6.15 -25.77
N THR A 14 30.54 -5.32 -26.80
CA THR A 14 29.34 -4.92 -27.55
C THR A 14 29.37 -5.58 -28.92
N GLN A 15 28.28 -6.22 -29.31
CA GLN A 15 28.15 -6.92 -30.58
C GLN A 15 26.75 -6.76 -31.16
N THR A 16 26.66 -6.64 -32.48
CA THR A 16 25.38 -6.74 -33.20
C THR A 16 25.04 -8.22 -33.40
N LEU A 17 23.91 -8.65 -32.90
CA LEU A 17 23.44 -10.04 -32.91
C LEU A 17 22.10 -10.14 -33.62
N LYS A 18 21.85 -11.29 -34.25
CA LYS A 18 20.52 -11.57 -34.80
C LYS A 18 19.54 -11.84 -33.68
N LEU A 19 18.33 -11.30 -33.81
CA LEU A 19 17.27 -11.43 -32.81
C LEU A 19 16.79 -12.88 -32.61
N ASP A 20 16.94 -13.75 -33.61
CA ASP A 20 16.64 -15.18 -33.55
C ASP A 20 17.67 -15.99 -32.76
N GLU A 21 18.90 -15.48 -32.60
CA GLU A 21 19.94 -16.08 -31.75
C GLU A 21 19.74 -15.79 -30.28
N LEU A 22 18.83 -14.86 -29.94
CA LEU A 22 18.56 -14.43 -28.57
C LEU A 22 17.46 -15.28 -27.91
N GLU A 23 17.83 -16.04 -26.88
CA GLU A 23 16.93 -16.88 -26.10
C GLU A 23 16.48 -16.18 -24.81
N PRO A 24 15.17 -16.15 -24.50
CA PRO A 24 14.71 -15.63 -23.22
C PRO A 24 15.19 -16.50 -22.05
N ALA A 25 15.52 -15.89 -20.92
CA ALA A 25 15.86 -16.62 -19.72
C ALA A 25 14.61 -17.30 -19.14
N PRO A 26 14.61 -18.64 -18.91
CA PRO A 26 13.44 -19.35 -18.38
C PRO A 26 13.09 -18.94 -16.94
N TYR A 27 14.03 -18.34 -16.22
CA TYR A 27 13.87 -17.81 -14.85
C TYR A 27 13.57 -16.31 -14.81
N ASN A 28 13.23 -15.67 -15.94
CA ASN A 28 12.87 -14.26 -15.94
C ASN A 28 11.55 -14.04 -15.21
N ALA A 29 11.62 -13.42 -14.02
CA ALA A 29 10.46 -13.18 -13.16
C ALA A 29 9.67 -11.90 -13.49
N ARG A 30 10.04 -11.15 -14.55
CA ARG A 30 9.38 -9.87 -14.90
C ARG A 30 8.33 -10.04 -15.98
N SER A 31 7.12 -9.58 -15.67
CA SER A 31 6.05 -9.32 -16.65
C SER A 31 5.95 -7.81 -16.94
N ILE A 32 5.33 -7.46 -18.04
CA ILE A 32 5.03 -6.08 -18.43
C ILE A 32 3.55 -6.00 -18.83
N THR A 33 2.86 -4.92 -18.45
CA THR A 33 1.50 -4.67 -18.91
C THR A 33 1.49 -4.19 -20.36
N GLN A 34 0.36 -4.32 -21.04
CA GLN A 34 0.22 -3.84 -22.44
C GLN A 34 0.48 -2.35 -22.57
N GLU A 35 0.00 -1.56 -21.62
CA GLU A 35 0.22 -0.12 -21.61
C GLU A 35 1.71 0.25 -21.41
N ALA A 36 2.41 -0.48 -20.53
CA ALA A 36 3.84 -0.26 -20.33
C ALA A 36 4.66 -0.71 -21.56
N LEU A 37 4.22 -1.78 -22.23
CA LEU A 37 4.82 -2.24 -23.48
C LEU A 37 4.63 -1.20 -24.59
N SER A 38 3.44 -0.61 -24.72
CA SER A 38 3.16 0.49 -25.65
C SER A 38 4.08 1.69 -25.40
N GLY A 39 4.23 2.13 -24.12
CA GLY A 39 5.15 3.21 -23.78
C GLY A 39 6.61 2.90 -24.12
N LEU A 40 7.05 1.64 -23.94
CA LEU A 40 8.39 1.21 -24.33
C LEU A 40 8.55 1.21 -25.85
N THR A 41 7.54 0.83 -26.60
CA THR A 41 7.51 0.89 -28.06
C THR A 41 7.67 2.33 -28.55
N THR A 42 6.85 3.26 -28.03
CA THR A 42 6.95 4.69 -28.35
C THR A 42 8.33 5.25 -28.00
N SER A 43 8.92 4.84 -26.86
CA SER A 43 10.27 5.28 -26.50
C SER A 43 11.32 4.83 -27.51
N ILE A 44 11.26 3.58 -27.97
CA ILE A 44 12.19 3.05 -28.97
C ILE A 44 11.97 3.72 -30.32
N GLU A 45 10.73 4.05 -30.68
CA GLU A 45 10.40 4.77 -31.92
C GLU A 45 10.88 6.23 -31.91
N SER A 46 10.77 6.90 -30.76
CA SER A 46 11.12 8.30 -30.62
C SER A 46 12.63 8.54 -30.50
N PHE A 47 13.32 7.66 -29.82
CA PHE A 47 14.72 7.89 -29.39
C PHE A 47 15.70 6.81 -29.87
N GLY A 48 15.21 5.76 -30.52
CA GLY A 48 16.00 4.56 -30.81
C GLY A 48 16.25 3.71 -29.53
N LEU A 49 17.09 2.71 -29.66
CA LEU A 49 17.44 1.81 -28.56
C LEU A 49 18.55 2.42 -27.69
N LEU A 50 18.19 3.27 -26.73
CA LEU A 50 19.15 3.97 -25.86
C LEU A 50 19.82 3.06 -24.82
N ALA A 51 19.26 1.89 -24.52
CA ALA A 51 19.83 0.93 -23.58
C ALA A 51 19.81 -0.47 -24.21
N PHE A 52 20.99 -0.99 -24.48
CA PHE A 52 21.15 -2.28 -25.12
C PHE A 52 20.74 -3.46 -24.24
N PRO A 53 20.21 -4.56 -24.81
CA PRO A 53 20.05 -5.81 -24.08
C PRO A 53 21.40 -6.35 -23.60
N VAL A 54 21.38 -6.95 -22.41
CA VAL A 54 22.54 -7.67 -21.88
C VAL A 54 22.30 -9.16 -22.10
N VAL A 55 23.24 -9.81 -22.75
CA VAL A 55 23.12 -11.23 -23.10
C VAL A 55 24.35 -12.02 -22.63
N ASN A 56 24.14 -13.26 -22.22
CA ASN A 56 25.22 -14.17 -21.85
C ASN A 56 25.50 -15.15 -23.00
N GLN A 57 26.72 -15.20 -23.48
CA GLN A 57 27.12 -16.13 -24.53
C GLN A 57 27.13 -17.58 -24.03
N ARG A 58 26.41 -18.46 -24.71
CA ARG A 58 26.35 -19.88 -24.42
C ARG A 58 26.54 -20.69 -25.73
N GLY A 59 27.82 -20.99 -26.02
CA GLY A 59 28.18 -21.61 -27.30
C GLY A 59 27.81 -20.67 -28.47
N ASN A 60 26.94 -21.13 -29.35
CA ASN A 60 26.46 -20.38 -30.52
C ASN A 60 25.15 -19.62 -30.29
N LYS A 61 24.66 -19.57 -29.06
CA LYS A 61 23.45 -18.88 -28.67
C LYS A 61 23.70 -17.87 -27.55
N TYR A 62 22.76 -16.93 -27.41
CA TYR A 62 22.86 -15.84 -26.43
C TYR A 62 21.61 -15.82 -25.54
N ARG A 63 21.79 -16.02 -24.24
CA ARG A 63 20.69 -15.93 -23.28
C ARG A 63 20.53 -14.52 -22.78
N ILE A 64 19.30 -13.98 -22.86
CA ILE A 64 19.00 -12.63 -22.41
C ILE A 64 19.09 -12.59 -20.88
N VAL A 65 20.02 -11.78 -20.34
CA VAL A 65 20.18 -11.51 -18.90
C VAL A 65 19.38 -10.28 -18.50
N GLY A 66 19.32 -9.26 -19.36
CA GLY A 66 18.54 -8.04 -19.16
C GLY A 66 18.01 -7.49 -20.47
N GLY A 67 16.84 -6.83 -20.45
CA GLY A 67 16.25 -6.21 -21.65
C GLY A 67 15.27 -7.10 -22.42
N HIS A 68 14.71 -8.15 -21.82
CA HIS A 68 13.72 -9.04 -22.47
C HIS A 68 12.60 -8.31 -23.18
N GLN A 69 12.06 -7.25 -22.56
CA GLN A 69 10.96 -6.48 -23.15
C GLN A 69 11.40 -5.66 -24.37
N ARG A 70 12.64 -5.13 -24.38
CA ARG A 70 13.20 -4.44 -25.55
C ARG A 70 13.35 -5.39 -26.72
N VAL A 71 13.88 -6.58 -26.47
CA VAL A 71 13.99 -7.63 -27.52
C VAL A 71 12.61 -8.02 -28.04
N ALA A 72 11.60 -8.15 -27.19
CA ALA A 72 10.23 -8.45 -27.62
C ALA A 72 9.64 -7.34 -28.52
N VAL A 73 9.85 -6.05 -28.17
CA VAL A 73 9.42 -4.92 -28.99
C VAL A 73 10.13 -4.94 -30.35
N LEU A 74 11.45 -5.12 -30.38
CA LEU A 74 12.21 -5.15 -31.63
C LEU A 74 11.75 -6.29 -32.56
N LYS A 75 11.52 -7.48 -32.01
CA LYS A 75 10.95 -8.61 -32.76
C LYS A 75 9.56 -8.28 -33.32
N ALA A 76 8.69 -7.68 -32.53
CA ALA A 76 7.35 -7.27 -32.95
C ALA A 76 7.37 -6.21 -34.05
N ARG A 77 8.41 -5.39 -34.13
CA ARG A 77 8.64 -4.38 -35.17
C ARG A 77 9.24 -4.97 -36.45
N GLY A 78 9.62 -6.25 -36.45
CA GLY A 78 10.25 -6.91 -37.60
C GLY A 78 11.74 -6.60 -37.75
N GLU A 79 12.39 -6.06 -36.73
CA GLU A 79 13.84 -5.92 -36.71
C GLU A 79 14.50 -7.30 -36.77
N THR A 80 15.65 -7.39 -37.41
CA THR A 80 16.37 -8.67 -37.59
C THR A 80 17.61 -8.76 -36.71
N GLU A 81 18.18 -7.62 -36.35
CA GLU A 81 19.43 -7.52 -35.59
C GLU A 81 19.30 -6.47 -34.46
N VAL A 82 20.14 -6.63 -33.44
CA VAL A 82 20.20 -5.67 -32.32
C VAL A 82 21.60 -5.62 -31.75
N GLU A 83 22.05 -4.43 -31.40
CA GLU A 83 23.28 -4.25 -30.64
C GLU A 83 23.08 -4.68 -29.17
N CYS A 84 23.92 -5.61 -28.69
CA CYS A 84 23.86 -6.19 -27.36
C CYS A 84 25.16 -6.01 -26.59
N VAL A 85 25.03 -5.87 -25.28
CA VAL A 85 26.14 -6.07 -24.36
C VAL A 85 26.27 -7.56 -24.11
N VAL A 86 27.41 -8.15 -24.55
CA VAL A 86 27.69 -9.58 -24.42
C VAL A 86 28.59 -9.81 -23.24
N VAL A 87 28.20 -10.77 -22.38
CA VAL A 87 28.98 -11.23 -21.23
C VAL A 87 29.19 -12.74 -21.30
N VAL A 88 30.23 -13.22 -20.61
CA VAL A 88 30.47 -14.67 -20.43
C VAL A 88 30.43 -14.95 -18.93
N LEU A 89 29.34 -15.61 -18.49
CA LEU A 89 29.03 -15.88 -17.10
C LEU A 89 28.69 -17.36 -16.91
N ASP A 90 29.07 -17.92 -15.78
CA ASP A 90 28.52 -19.20 -15.32
C ASP A 90 27.04 -19.05 -14.95
N GLU A 91 26.33 -20.15 -14.80
CA GLU A 91 24.88 -20.16 -14.56
C GLU A 91 24.47 -19.45 -13.28
N ALA A 92 25.23 -19.59 -12.20
CA ALA A 92 24.92 -18.96 -10.92
C ALA A 92 25.10 -17.43 -10.99
N THR A 93 26.16 -17.01 -11.64
CA THR A 93 26.47 -15.57 -11.85
C THR A 93 25.48 -14.93 -12.83
N GLU A 94 25.07 -15.63 -13.89
CA GLU A 94 24.02 -15.18 -14.82
C GLU A 94 22.70 -14.89 -14.08
N ARG A 95 22.25 -15.81 -13.22
CA ARG A 95 21.01 -15.63 -12.43
C ARG A 95 21.13 -14.48 -11.45
N ARG A 96 22.27 -14.33 -10.79
CA ARG A 96 22.55 -13.18 -9.89
C ARG A 96 22.56 -11.87 -10.67
N ALA A 97 23.20 -11.82 -11.83
CA ALA A 97 23.20 -10.65 -12.71
C ALA A 97 21.79 -10.26 -13.19
N ASN A 98 20.97 -11.25 -13.62
CA ASN A 98 19.58 -11.00 -13.97
C ASN A 98 18.79 -10.37 -12.80
N PHE A 99 18.93 -10.93 -11.59
CA PHE A 99 18.26 -10.39 -10.42
C PHE A 99 18.76 -9.01 -10.05
N THR A 100 20.08 -8.77 -10.14
CA THR A 100 20.72 -7.48 -9.82
C THR A 100 20.29 -6.37 -10.79
N LEU A 101 20.29 -6.64 -12.10
CA LEU A 101 19.83 -5.68 -13.12
C LEU A 101 18.37 -5.25 -12.93
N ASN A 102 17.57 -6.07 -12.26
CA ASN A 102 16.16 -5.85 -12.00
C ASN A 102 15.85 -5.39 -10.57
N ASN A 103 16.89 -5.25 -9.72
CA ASN A 103 16.72 -4.89 -8.32
C ASN A 103 16.54 -3.38 -8.14
N ARG A 104 15.31 -2.96 -7.84
CA ARG A 104 14.98 -1.54 -7.59
C ARG A 104 15.69 -0.95 -6.37
N ALA A 105 16.13 -1.77 -5.41
CA ALA A 105 16.80 -1.27 -4.20
C ALA A 105 18.18 -0.68 -4.46
N ILE A 106 18.85 -1.06 -5.56
CA ILE A 106 20.15 -0.54 -5.97
C ILE A 106 20.08 0.40 -7.17
N GLN A 107 18.88 0.65 -7.70
CA GLN A 107 18.65 1.67 -8.72
C GLN A 107 18.39 3.01 -8.03
N GLY A 108 18.86 4.10 -8.64
CA GLY A 108 18.57 5.45 -8.16
C GLY A 108 17.06 5.69 -8.05
N ARG A 109 16.67 6.60 -7.17
CA ARG A 109 15.28 7.06 -7.05
C ARG A 109 15.14 8.41 -7.71
N PHE A 110 14.00 8.63 -8.36
CA PHE A 110 13.64 9.97 -8.80
C PHE A 110 13.43 10.87 -7.59
N VAL A 111 14.07 12.03 -7.59
CA VAL A 111 13.82 13.10 -6.62
C VAL A 111 12.65 13.91 -7.16
N PRO A 112 11.53 13.97 -6.47
CA PRO A 112 10.29 14.52 -6.99
C PRO A 112 10.41 15.97 -7.47
N GLU A 113 11.06 16.84 -6.70
CA GLU A 113 11.26 18.25 -7.02
C GLU A 113 12.09 18.41 -8.29
N LEU A 114 13.20 17.67 -8.40
CA LEU A 114 14.05 17.69 -9.60
C LEU A 114 13.33 17.11 -10.81
N THR A 115 12.50 16.06 -10.58
CA THR A 115 11.69 15.47 -11.67
C THR A 115 10.65 16.46 -12.18
N LYS A 116 9.98 17.20 -11.27
CA LYS A 116 9.00 18.24 -11.65
C LYS A 116 9.68 19.36 -12.44
N ALA A 117 10.84 19.83 -11.99
CA ALA A 117 11.60 20.87 -12.70
C ALA A 117 12.01 20.39 -14.11
N LEU A 118 12.57 19.18 -14.22
CA LEU A 118 12.94 18.60 -15.51
C LEU A 118 11.76 18.45 -16.48
N LEU A 119 10.61 18.00 -15.97
CA LEU A 119 9.40 17.86 -16.79
C LEU A 119 8.87 19.22 -17.24
N GLN A 120 9.03 20.27 -16.45
CA GLN A 120 8.68 21.63 -16.82
C GLN A 120 9.64 22.17 -17.90
N GLU A 121 10.94 21.98 -17.75
CA GLU A 121 11.93 22.31 -18.79
C GLU A 121 11.63 21.60 -20.12
N ILE A 122 11.31 20.31 -20.07
CA ILE A 122 10.92 19.56 -21.27
C ILE A 122 9.68 20.19 -21.93
N ARG A 123 8.67 20.59 -21.15
CA ARG A 123 7.47 21.27 -21.69
C ARG A 123 7.81 22.59 -22.38
N GLU A 124 8.69 23.38 -21.80
CA GLU A 124 9.14 24.65 -22.36
C GLU A 124 9.92 24.46 -23.66
N LEU A 125 10.74 23.40 -23.75
CA LEU A 125 11.56 23.09 -24.91
C LEU A 125 10.77 22.52 -26.09
N VAL A 126 9.77 21.64 -25.83
CA VAL A 126 9.03 20.95 -26.90
C VAL A 126 7.67 21.56 -27.21
N GLY A 127 7.21 22.51 -26.39
CA GLY A 127 5.89 23.14 -26.52
C GLY A 127 4.76 22.32 -25.86
N GLU A 128 3.61 22.98 -25.64
CA GLU A 128 2.53 22.43 -24.80
C GLU A 128 1.80 21.25 -25.47
N GLU A 129 1.56 21.30 -26.78
CA GLU A 129 0.85 20.22 -27.49
C GLU A 129 1.69 18.97 -27.65
N ASP A 130 2.95 19.11 -28.07
CA ASP A 130 3.87 17.97 -28.17
C ASP A 130 4.20 17.36 -26.81
N SER A 131 4.29 18.18 -25.76
CA SER A 131 4.49 17.66 -24.41
C SER A 131 3.30 16.84 -23.92
N LYS A 132 2.05 17.26 -24.14
CA LYS A 132 0.86 16.47 -23.76
C LYS A 132 0.85 15.10 -24.44
N ARG A 133 1.16 15.05 -25.74
CA ARG A 133 1.25 13.80 -26.48
C ARG A 133 2.36 12.90 -25.94
N LEU A 134 3.60 13.39 -25.87
CA LEU A 134 4.76 12.63 -25.40
C LEU A 134 4.61 12.18 -23.94
N PHE A 135 4.06 13.00 -23.06
CA PHE A 135 3.86 12.64 -21.67
C PHE A 135 2.86 11.49 -21.49
N GLY A 136 1.79 11.47 -22.32
CA GLY A 136 0.84 10.36 -22.33
C GLY A 136 1.43 9.09 -22.92
N GLU A 137 2.02 9.17 -24.12
CA GLU A 137 2.58 8.05 -24.87
C GLU A 137 3.79 7.40 -24.14
N LEU A 138 4.68 8.20 -23.55
CA LEU A 138 5.82 7.73 -22.76
C LEU A 138 5.49 7.41 -21.29
N ARG A 139 4.22 7.55 -20.91
CA ARG A 139 3.75 7.26 -19.54
C ARG A 139 4.40 8.14 -18.45
N PHE A 140 4.84 9.34 -18.79
CA PHE A 140 5.37 10.29 -17.81
C PHE A 140 4.29 10.74 -16.83
N ASP A 141 3.02 10.78 -17.26
CA ASP A 141 1.87 11.00 -16.39
C ASP A 141 1.74 9.92 -15.31
N ALA A 142 1.98 8.66 -15.65
CA ALA A 142 1.98 7.55 -14.70
C ALA A 142 3.17 7.65 -13.73
N LEU A 143 4.36 8.03 -14.21
CA LEU A 143 5.52 8.29 -13.37
C LEU A 143 5.25 9.46 -12.41
N VAL A 144 4.70 10.57 -12.92
CA VAL A 144 4.32 11.72 -12.08
C VAL A 144 3.29 11.32 -11.04
N LYS A 145 2.25 10.58 -11.40
CA LYS A 145 1.27 10.04 -10.44
C LYS A 145 1.91 9.13 -9.39
N GLN A 146 2.84 8.28 -9.79
CA GLN A 146 3.58 7.43 -8.87
C GLN A 146 4.47 8.25 -7.93
N LEU A 147 5.19 9.25 -8.45
CA LEU A 147 6.01 10.17 -7.65
C LEU A 147 5.16 11.04 -6.74
N THR A 148 4.05 11.58 -7.23
CA THR A 148 3.09 12.36 -6.43
C THR A 148 2.45 11.50 -5.34
N ARG A 149 2.09 10.25 -5.63
CA ARG A 149 1.68 9.30 -4.59
C ARG A 149 2.79 9.03 -3.58
N SER A 150 4.03 8.88 -4.04
CA SER A 150 5.18 8.73 -3.14
C SER A 150 5.48 10.01 -2.36
N MET A 151 5.26 11.19 -2.97
CA MET A 151 5.39 12.50 -2.31
C MET A 151 4.26 12.76 -1.32
N SER A 152 3.02 12.47 -1.65
CA SER A 152 1.90 12.58 -0.70
C SER A 152 2.06 11.62 0.48
N LEU A 153 2.85 10.55 0.30
CA LEU A 153 3.27 9.65 1.37
C LEU A 153 4.49 10.16 2.17
N VAL A 154 5.33 11.05 1.60
CA VAL A 154 6.59 11.49 2.22
C VAL A 154 6.58 12.98 2.62
N VAL A 155 5.87 13.82 1.87
CA VAL A 155 5.79 15.27 2.12
C VAL A 155 4.34 15.69 2.00
N GLY A 156 3.72 15.98 3.13
CA GLY A 156 2.34 16.47 3.20
C GLY A 156 2.16 17.89 2.62
N VAL A 157 2.61 18.14 1.39
CA VAL A 157 2.36 19.42 0.71
C VAL A 157 2.04 19.14 -0.75
N ASP A 158 0.78 19.24 -1.10
CA ASP A 158 0.37 19.56 -2.46
C ASP A 158 -0.70 20.66 -2.40
N ASP A 159 -0.27 21.88 -2.77
CA ASP A 159 -1.14 23.03 -3.02
C ASP A 159 -1.54 23.03 -4.51
N THR A 160 -2.16 21.99 -4.98
CA THR A 160 -2.89 22.05 -6.23
C THR A 160 -4.36 21.85 -5.96
N GLU A 161 -5.08 22.95 -5.93
CA GLU A 161 -6.52 23.01 -6.09
C GLU A 161 -6.93 22.24 -7.35
N LYS A 162 -7.37 21.00 -7.16
CA LYS A 162 -8.36 20.40 -8.05
C LYS A 162 -9.41 19.77 -7.17
N SER A 163 -10.60 20.35 -7.27
CA SER A 163 -11.88 19.93 -6.72
C SER A 163 -11.97 18.42 -6.54
N GLY A 164 -11.90 18.01 -5.26
CA GLY A 164 -11.82 16.63 -4.90
C GLY A 164 -13.07 15.85 -5.18
N LYS A 165 -12.93 14.82 -5.97
CA LYS A 165 -13.65 13.60 -5.65
C LYS A 165 -12.97 13.00 -4.42
N VAL A 166 -13.78 12.72 -3.39
CA VAL A 166 -13.45 11.81 -2.31
C VAL A 166 -13.03 10.51 -2.96
N ASP A 167 -11.97 9.86 -2.46
CA ASP A 167 -11.58 8.54 -2.96
C ASP A 167 -12.80 7.62 -2.84
N GLU A 168 -13.19 6.98 -3.93
CA GLU A 168 -14.39 6.10 -3.95
C GLU A 168 -14.27 4.99 -2.90
N ASP A 169 -13.04 4.60 -2.56
CA ASP A 169 -12.72 3.63 -1.50
C ASP A 169 -13.05 4.15 -0.09
N ASP A 170 -13.12 5.46 0.10
CA ASP A 170 -13.47 6.09 1.38
C ASP A 170 -14.99 6.20 1.60
N GLU A 171 -15.82 5.90 0.60
CA GLU A 171 -17.26 5.96 0.75
C GLU A 171 -17.81 4.71 1.46
N PRO A 172 -18.42 4.86 2.66
CA PRO A 172 -19.02 3.72 3.35
C PRO A 172 -20.36 3.36 2.72
N SER A 173 -20.62 2.05 2.58
CA SER A 173 -21.96 1.56 2.26
C SER A 173 -22.93 1.74 3.43
N ILE A 174 -24.13 2.22 3.17
CA ILE A 174 -25.18 2.36 4.18
C ILE A 174 -26.37 1.46 3.82
N VAL A 175 -26.56 0.43 4.63
CA VAL A 175 -27.73 -0.45 4.55
C VAL A 175 -28.88 0.16 5.34
N ARG A 176 -29.97 0.53 4.66
CA ARG A 176 -31.15 1.18 5.28
C ARG A 176 -32.24 0.21 5.70
N SER A 177 -32.17 -1.05 5.29
CA SER A 177 -33.11 -2.10 5.67
C SER A 177 -33.05 -2.48 7.15
N LYS A 178 -33.98 -3.30 7.63
CA LYS A 178 -33.81 -3.99 8.92
C LYS A 178 -32.51 -4.76 8.92
N PRO A 179 -31.74 -4.75 10.03
CA PRO A 179 -30.49 -5.47 10.10
C PRO A 179 -30.64 -6.96 9.75
N PHE A 180 -29.76 -7.45 8.91
CA PHE A 180 -29.67 -8.84 8.49
C PHE A 180 -28.69 -9.63 9.37
N SER A 181 -27.56 -9.01 9.74
CA SER A 181 -26.60 -9.58 10.67
C SER A 181 -27.18 -9.75 12.07
N GLN A 182 -26.71 -10.76 12.79
CA GLN A 182 -27.19 -11.09 14.14
C GLN A 182 -26.03 -10.98 15.13
N ALA A 183 -26.33 -10.46 16.32
CA ALA A 183 -25.35 -10.40 17.41
C ALA A 183 -24.88 -11.80 17.80
N GLY A 184 -23.60 -11.92 18.11
CA GLY A 184 -22.96 -13.20 18.47
C GLY A 184 -22.53 -14.07 17.29
N ARG A 185 -22.70 -13.60 16.05
CA ARG A 185 -22.40 -14.36 14.84
C ARG A 185 -21.13 -13.89 14.16
N PHE A 186 -20.46 -14.82 13.47
CA PHE A 186 -19.29 -14.56 12.62
C PHE A 186 -19.69 -14.54 11.15
N TYR A 187 -19.05 -13.65 10.40
CA TYR A 187 -19.23 -13.49 8.97
C TYR A 187 -17.87 -13.51 8.27
N ARG A 188 -17.81 -14.22 7.15
CA ARG A 188 -16.61 -14.33 6.32
C ARG A 188 -16.68 -13.34 5.15
N LEU A 189 -15.68 -12.48 5.03
CA LEU A 189 -15.54 -11.50 3.96
C LEU A 189 -14.25 -11.85 3.19
N GLY A 190 -14.34 -12.79 2.24
CA GLY A 190 -13.15 -13.36 1.59
C GLY A 190 -12.22 -14.01 2.63
N GLN A 191 -11.04 -13.42 2.82
CA GLN A 191 -10.07 -13.85 3.83
C GLN A 191 -10.25 -13.19 5.20
N HIS A 192 -11.13 -12.19 5.33
CA HIS A 192 -11.37 -11.48 6.57
C HIS A 192 -12.48 -12.15 7.38
N VAL A 193 -12.47 -11.91 8.68
CA VAL A 193 -13.47 -12.40 9.63
C VAL A 193 -14.06 -11.24 10.41
N LEU A 194 -15.37 -11.12 10.40
CA LEU A 194 -16.13 -10.11 11.14
C LEU A 194 -16.98 -10.79 12.20
N TYR A 195 -16.84 -10.40 13.46
CA TYR A 195 -17.71 -10.77 14.55
C TYR A 195 -18.73 -9.66 14.81
N CYS A 196 -20.00 -10.01 14.86
CA CYS A 196 -21.07 -9.08 15.22
C CYS A 196 -21.30 -9.08 16.72
N GLY A 197 -20.63 -8.20 17.43
CA GLY A 197 -20.69 -8.09 18.89
C GLY A 197 -19.56 -7.25 19.44
N LYS A 198 -19.67 -6.92 20.73
CA LYS A 198 -18.65 -6.15 21.42
C LYS A 198 -17.47 -7.03 21.88
N VAL A 199 -16.36 -6.41 22.11
CA VAL A 199 -15.13 -7.02 22.61
C VAL A 199 -15.34 -7.77 23.93
N GLU A 200 -16.15 -7.26 24.82
CA GLU A 200 -16.43 -7.88 26.14
C GLU A 200 -17.15 -9.23 26.01
N SER A 201 -17.86 -9.46 24.89
CA SER A 201 -18.54 -10.73 24.64
C SER A 201 -17.65 -11.81 24.05
N LYS A 202 -16.39 -11.48 23.69
CA LYS A 202 -15.44 -12.42 23.08
C LYS A 202 -14.00 -12.10 23.52
N GLY A 203 -13.56 -12.74 24.60
CA GLY A 203 -12.27 -12.43 25.24
C GLY A 203 -11.01 -12.88 24.52
N SER A 204 -11.10 -13.77 23.49
CA SER A 204 -9.94 -14.27 22.75
C SER A 204 -10.21 -14.33 21.25
N LEU A 205 -9.13 -14.43 20.44
CA LEU A 205 -9.22 -14.54 18.97
C LEU A 205 -9.49 -15.98 18.48
N MET A 206 -9.65 -16.96 19.34
CA MET A 206 -9.86 -18.35 18.91
C MET A 206 -11.11 -18.53 18.04
N GLY A 207 -12.18 -17.77 18.30
CA GLY A 207 -13.36 -17.76 17.42
C GLY A 207 -13.12 -17.19 16.03
N PHE A 208 -12.01 -16.46 15.83
CA PHE A 208 -11.55 -16.00 14.51
C PHE A 208 -10.61 -17.00 13.84
N GLY A 209 -10.21 -18.08 14.53
CA GLY A 209 -9.22 -19.04 14.05
C GLY A 209 -7.78 -18.58 14.23
N PHE A 210 -7.51 -17.69 15.17
CA PHE A 210 -6.19 -17.14 15.48
C PHE A 210 -5.93 -17.12 16.98
N GLU A 211 -4.66 -17.25 17.37
CA GLU A 211 -4.24 -17.04 18.75
C GLU A 211 -3.96 -15.57 19.02
N LYS A 212 -3.25 -14.91 18.10
CA LYS A 212 -2.85 -13.51 18.15
C LYS A 212 -2.93 -12.86 16.76
N ALA A 213 -3.04 -11.54 16.75
CA ALA A 213 -2.89 -10.72 15.54
C ALA A 213 -1.44 -10.24 15.39
N ASP A 214 -0.99 -10.07 14.14
CA ASP A 214 0.35 -9.53 13.83
C ASP A 214 0.43 -8.01 14.04
N ALA A 215 -0.69 -7.32 13.98
CA ALA A 215 -0.83 -5.90 14.33
C ALA A 215 -2.28 -5.57 14.68
N ALA A 216 -2.50 -4.38 15.25
CA ALA A 216 -3.85 -3.85 15.44
C ALA A 216 -3.96 -2.43 14.89
N PHE A 217 -5.13 -2.12 14.34
CA PHE A 217 -5.54 -0.75 14.03
C PHE A 217 -6.99 -0.56 14.42
N THR A 218 -7.28 0.42 15.25
CA THR A 218 -8.64 0.72 15.69
C THR A 218 -8.86 2.20 15.91
N VAL A 219 -10.13 2.60 16.06
CA VAL A 219 -10.51 3.98 16.39
C VAL A 219 -11.30 3.97 17.71
N ILE A 220 -10.79 4.65 18.74
CA ILE A 220 -11.44 4.83 20.05
C ILE A 220 -11.90 6.29 20.19
N GLY A 221 -13.06 6.54 20.76
CA GLY A 221 -13.52 7.89 21.09
C GLY A 221 -14.76 8.34 20.34
N ARG A 222 -15.86 7.57 20.41
CA ARG A 222 -17.19 8.10 20.15
C ARG A 222 -17.62 8.98 21.34
N LYS A 223 -18.36 10.08 21.06
CA LYS A 223 -18.83 11.01 22.11
C LYS A 223 -19.55 10.33 23.28
N ASP A 224 -20.20 9.20 23.02
CA ASP A 224 -21.04 8.47 24.01
C ASP A 224 -20.31 7.33 24.72
N GLU A 225 -19.06 7.03 24.31
CA GLU A 225 -18.31 5.83 24.72
C GLU A 225 -16.98 6.14 25.44
N ALA A 226 -16.70 7.42 25.74
CA ALA A 226 -15.47 7.85 26.42
C ALA A 226 -15.46 7.58 27.92
N SER A 227 -16.16 6.55 28.40
CA SER A 227 -15.98 6.10 29.79
C SER A 227 -14.62 5.41 29.95
N ASP A 228 -13.96 5.62 31.08
CA ASP A 228 -12.67 4.99 31.40
C ASP A 228 -12.73 3.45 31.25
N ALA A 229 -13.84 2.84 31.64
CA ALA A 229 -14.06 1.39 31.52
C ALA A 229 -14.11 0.92 30.06
N TYR A 230 -14.68 1.70 29.13
CA TYR A 230 -14.69 1.37 27.71
C TYR A 230 -13.27 1.44 27.13
N VAL A 231 -12.53 2.53 27.37
CA VAL A 231 -11.15 2.67 26.91
C VAL A 231 -10.28 1.55 27.47
N GLU A 232 -10.42 1.22 28.76
CA GLU A 232 -9.67 0.15 29.41
C GLU A 232 -9.94 -1.22 28.77
N SER A 233 -11.21 -1.59 28.54
CA SER A 233 -11.61 -2.85 27.92
C SER A 233 -11.00 -3.01 26.52
N TYR A 234 -11.06 -1.98 25.69
CA TYR A 234 -10.55 -2.02 24.33
C TYR A 234 -9.02 -2.09 24.29
N VAL A 235 -8.36 -1.27 25.10
CA VAL A 235 -6.89 -1.26 25.18
C VAL A 235 -6.36 -2.58 25.74
N ALA A 236 -7.00 -3.13 26.78
CA ALA A 236 -6.63 -4.42 27.35
C ALA A 236 -6.79 -5.55 26.33
N HIS A 237 -7.88 -5.56 25.56
CA HIS A 237 -8.10 -6.56 24.51
C HIS A 237 -7.07 -6.46 23.39
N LEU A 238 -6.71 -5.26 22.95
CA LEU A 238 -5.67 -5.03 21.94
C LEU A 238 -4.32 -5.58 22.41
N LEU A 239 -3.86 -5.21 23.60
CA LEU A 239 -2.59 -5.67 24.16
C LEU A 239 -2.57 -7.17 24.41
N ALA A 240 -3.68 -7.75 24.90
CA ALA A 240 -3.78 -9.18 25.14
C ALA A 240 -3.74 -10.01 23.86
N ASN A 241 -4.20 -9.50 22.72
CA ASN A 241 -4.44 -10.26 21.50
C ASN A 241 -3.58 -9.82 20.30
N THR A 242 -2.55 -8.97 20.50
CA THR A 242 -1.65 -8.50 19.45
C THR A 242 -0.20 -8.73 19.83
N ASP A 243 0.56 -9.38 18.95
CA ASP A 243 2.00 -9.62 19.15
C ASP A 243 2.90 -8.61 18.44
N GLY A 244 2.32 -7.63 17.78
CA GLY A 244 3.04 -6.61 17.02
C GLY A 244 2.56 -5.19 17.29
N PRO A 245 2.78 -4.27 16.34
CA PRO A 245 2.39 -2.87 16.47
C PRO A 245 0.89 -2.67 16.63
N ILE A 246 0.53 -1.71 17.46
CA ILE A 246 -0.83 -1.30 17.76
C ILE A 246 -0.97 0.19 17.41
N TYR A 247 -1.97 0.49 16.59
CA TYR A 247 -2.36 1.84 16.20
C TYR A 247 -3.75 2.16 16.75
N ILE A 248 -3.86 3.23 17.52
CA ILE A 248 -5.14 3.67 18.08
C ILE A 248 -5.40 5.12 17.65
N ALA A 249 -6.28 5.30 16.68
CA ALA A 249 -6.77 6.63 16.31
C ALA A 249 -7.81 7.09 17.35
N THR A 250 -7.72 8.35 17.77
CA THR A 250 -8.64 8.92 18.77
C THR A 250 -8.78 10.43 18.58
N ASN A 251 -9.58 11.10 19.39
CA ASN A 251 -9.61 12.56 19.48
C ASN A 251 -8.67 13.05 20.59
N PHE A 252 -8.28 14.30 20.56
CA PHE A 252 -7.38 14.87 21.56
C PHE A 252 -7.91 14.82 23.01
N PRO A 253 -9.20 15.06 23.28
CA PRO A 253 -9.74 14.89 24.63
C PRO A 253 -9.64 13.46 25.20
N THR A 254 -9.73 12.45 24.35
CA THR A 254 -9.66 11.03 24.76
C THR A 254 -8.22 10.50 24.79
N LEU A 255 -7.29 11.14 24.05
CA LEU A 255 -5.89 10.67 23.93
C LEU A 255 -5.19 10.45 25.27
N PRO A 256 -5.28 11.34 26.28
CA PRO A 256 -4.63 11.14 27.58
C PRO A 256 -5.11 9.85 28.26
N ALA A 257 -6.42 9.57 28.26
CA ALA A 257 -6.97 8.36 28.87
C ALA A 257 -6.50 7.10 28.13
N VAL A 258 -6.47 7.11 26.78
CA VAL A 258 -5.94 5.99 25.99
C VAL A 258 -4.47 5.75 26.31
N GLN A 259 -3.66 6.82 26.36
CA GLN A 259 -2.24 6.74 26.63
C GLN A 259 -1.96 6.20 28.06
N GLU A 260 -2.64 6.74 29.06
CA GLU A 260 -2.51 6.31 30.45
C GLU A 260 -2.84 4.82 30.58
N ARG A 261 -3.98 4.37 30.07
CA ARG A 261 -4.40 2.99 30.13
C ARG A 261 -3.47 2.06 29.35
N PHE A 262 -3.04 2.49 28.15
CA PHE A 262 -2.11 1.71 27.34
C PHE A 262 -0.79 1.43 28.07
N THR A 263 -0.22 2.44 28.72
CA THR A 263 1.05 2.30 29.44
C THR A 263 0.86 1.57 30.79
N ALA A 264 -0.24 1.82 31.49
CA ALA A 264 -0.51 1.21 32.82
C ALA A 264 -0.62 -0.31 32.77
N ILE A 265 -1.02 -0.88 31.63
CA ILE A 265 -1.20 -2.34 31.48
C ILE A 265 -0.13 -2.99 30.56
N GLY A 266 1.05 -2.36 30.46
CA GLY A 266 2.23 -2.94 29.80
C GLY A 266 2.36 -2.63 28.32
N GLY A 267 1.74 -1.55 27.85
CA GLY A 267 1.97 -1.02 26.51
C GLY A 267 3.14 -0.03 26.49
N HIS A 268 4.01 -0.16 25.51
CA HIS A 268 5.06 0.80 25.16
C HIS A 268 4.54 1.79 24.14
N TRP A 269 4.32 3.05 24.52
CA TRP A 269 3.98 4.11 23.59
C TRP A 269 5.25 4.69 22.97
N SER A 270 5.40 4.56 21.67
CA SER A 270 6.59 4.99 20.93
C SER A 270 6.42 6.35 20.26
N ASN A 271 5.27 6.60 19.61
CA ASN A 271 5.05 7.84 18.87
C ASN A 271 3.54 8.16 18.78
N THR A 272 3.24 9.40 18.46
CA THR A 272 1.90 9.82 18.02
C THR A 272 2.00 10.29 16.57
N LEU A 273 1.32 9.57 15.68
CA LEU A 273 1.10 10.00 14.32
C LEU A 273 -0.08 10.96 14.30
N VAL A 274 -0.13 11.85 13.33
CA VAL A 274 -1.23 12.82 13.22
C VAL A 274 -1.79 12.81 11.82
N TRP A 275 -3.07 12.47 11.68
CA TRP A 275 -3.77 12.78 10.44
C TRP A 275 -4.20 14.24 10.45
N TYR A 276 -3.77 14.98 9.44
CA TYR A 276 -4.13 16.38 9.21
C TYR A 276 -5.05 16.51 8.00
N SER A 277 -6.22 17.10 8.20
CA SER A 277 -7.23 17.35 7.16
C SER A 277 -7.38 18.84 6.91
N PRO A 278 -6.78 19.41 5.85
CA PRO A 278 -6.81 20.85 5.61
C PRO A 278 -8.19 21.40 5.27
N ASP A 279 -9.10 20.55 4.79
CA ASP A 279 -10.45 20.87 4.34
C ASP A 279 -11.55 20.57 5.39
N ALA A 280 -11.16 20.25 6.63
CA ALA A 280 -12.12 20.10 7.72
C ALA A 280 -12.94 21.40 7.90
N LYS A 281 -14.27 21.28 8.00
CA LYS A 281 -15.15 22.42 8.25
C LYS A 281 -15.26 22.65 9.76
N PRO A 282 -15.31 23.91 10.23
CA PRO A 282 -15.57 24.20 11.64
C PRO A 282 -16.99 23.73 11.99
N SER A 283 -17.20 23.26 13.22
CA SER A 283 -18.55 23.18 13.78
C SER A 283 -18.99 24.55 14.32
N GLU A 284 -20.29 24.78 14.41
CA GLU A 284 -20.84 26.04 14.94
C GLU A 284 -20.52 26.26 16.44
N GLU A 285 -20.13 25.19 17.15
CA GLU A 285 -19.85 25.18 18.59
C GLU A 285 -18.35 25.28 18.93
N GLU A 286 -17.44 25.28 17.93
CA GLU A 286 -16.00 25.22 18.14
C GLU A 286 -15.31 26.57 17.87
N PHE A 287 -14.50 27.07 18.83
CA PHE A 287 -13.67 28.25 18.65
C PHE A 287 -12.49 28.04 17.71
N TYR A 288 -12.00 26.78 17.63
CA TYR A 288 -10.93 26.35 16.72
C TYR A 288 -11.40 25.18 15.88
N LYS A 289 -11.09 25.27 14.61
CA LYS A 289 -11.38 24.19 13.65
C LYS A 289 -10.55 22.95 13.99
N ASP A 290 -11.21 21.83 14.28
CA ASP A 290 -10.53 20.56 14.50
C ASP A 290 -10.13 19.92 13.16
N VAL A 291 -8.85 20.06 12.83
CA VAL A 291 -8.26 19.63 11.54
C VAL A 291 -7.37 18.40 11.68
N THR A 292 -7.23 17.84 12.89
CA THR A 292 -6.30 16.77 13.17
C THR A 292 -6.93 15.64 13.96
N ILE A 293 -6.45 14.41 13.71
CA ILE A 293 -6.75 13.23 14.55
C ILE A 293 -5.43 12.58 14.91
N PRO A 294 -5.11 12.44 16.21
CA PRO A 294 -3.94 11.72 16.67
C PRO A 294 -4.15 10.20 16.53
N VAL A 295 -3.07 9.50 16.20
CA VAL A 295 -3.00 8.04 16.14
C VAL A 295 -1.83 7.61 17.01
N LEU A 296 -2.13 7.04 18.17
CA LEU A 296 -1.12 6.43 19.05
C LEU A 296 -0.48 5.27 18.30
N TYR A 297 0.85 5.20 18.33
CA TYR A 297 1.65 4.09 17.82
C TYR A 297 2.48 3.50 18.95
N GLY A 298 2.29 2.23 19.20
CA GLY A 298 2.99 1.51 20.25
C GLY A 298 2.87 -0.01 20.08
N TRP A 299 3.28 -0.76 21.07
CA TRP A 299 3.24 -2.22 21.13
C TRP A 299 3.28 -2.70 22.58
N ARG A 300 3.10 -3.98 22.83
CA ARG A 300 3.28 -4.56 24.16
C ARG A 300 4.77 -4.54 24.53
N GLU A 301 5.12 -4.05 25.73
CA GLU A 301 6.50 -3.79 26.13
C GLU A 301 7.39 -5.05 26.11
N ASP A 302 6.82 -6.23 26.39
CA ASP A 302 7.51 -7.52 26.37
C ASP A 302 7.48 -8.25 25.03
N ALA A 303 6.90 -7.64 23.97
CA ALA A 303 6.79 -8.24 22.65
C ALA A 303 7.76 -7.61 21.66
N ALA A 304 8.30 -8.44 20.76
CA ALA A 304 9.01 -7.93 19.58
C ALA A 304 8.01 -7.23 18.65
N HIS A 305 8.37 -6.05 18.14
CA HIS A 305 7.57 -5.37 17.15
C HIS A 305 8.22 -5.45 15.76
N TYR A 306 7.40 -5.55 14.72
CA TYR A 306 7.85 -5.58 13.34
C TYR A 306 7.63 -4.21 12.71
N PHE A 307 8.69 -3.63 12.16
CA PHE A 307 8.62 -2.40 11.37
C PHE A 307 9.45 -2.55 10.11
N CYS A 308 8.82 -2.50 8.94
CA CYS A 308 9.45 -2.62 7.62
C CYS A 308 9.35 -1.35 6.78
N GLY A 309 8.77 -0.29 7.33
CA GLY A 309 8.69 1.02 6.67
C GLY A 309 10.04 1.74 6.60
N SER A 310 10.13 2.76 5.74
CA SER A 310 11.27 3.67 5.74
C SER A 310 11.27 4.50 7.03
N ARG A 311 12.46 4.70 7.62
CA ARG A 311 12.64 5.56 8.79
C ARG A 311 12.56 7.07 8.46
N ASP A 312 12.56 7.41 7.16
CA ASP A 312 12.45 8.79 6.67
C ASP A 312 10.98 9.29 6.64
N GLN A 313 10.02 8.47 7.08
CA GLN A 313 8.61 8.85 7.10
C GLN A 313 8.33 9.84 8.23
N GLY A 314 7.73 10.98 7.87
CA GLY A 314 7.17 11.88 8.88
C GLY A 314 5.96 11.26 9.59
N ASN A 315 5.70 11.73 10.80
CA ASN A 315 4.55 11.30 11.60
C ASN A 315 3.24 12.06 11.31
N VAL A 316 3.22 12.91 10.29
CA VAL A 316 2.01 13.65 9.86
C VAL A 316 1.52 13.11 8.53
N PHE A 317 0.23 12.77 8.46
CA PHE A 317 -0.49 12.35 7.26
C PHE A 317 -1.37 13.51 6.80
N LYS A 318 -1.02 14.16 5.70
CA LYS A 318 -1.85 15.21 5.09
C LYS A 318 -2.79 14.58 4.08
N LEU A 319 -4.00 14.30 4.46
CA LEU A 319 -5.04 13.72 3.60
C LEU A 319 -6.36 14.44 3.82
N ARG A 320 -7.12 14.67 2.74
CA ARG A 320 -8.43 15.32 2.83
C ARG A 320 -9.40 14.49 3.67
N ARG A 321 -10.29 15.16 4.39
CA ARG A 321 -11.38 14.52 5.12
C ARG A 321 -12.37 13.94 4.13
N THR A 322 -12.82 12.72 4.38
CA THR A 322 -13.91 12.12 3.61
C THR A 322 -15.23 12.82 3.95
N ALA A 323 -16.20 12.75 3.06
CA ALA A 323 -17.50 13.42 3.21
C ALA A 323 -18.27 13.03 4.49
N ARG A 324 -17.84 12.00 5.22
CA ARG A 324 -18.55 11.40 6.37
C ARG A 324 -17.69 11.28 7.64
N SER A 325 -16.67 12.10 7.79
CA SER A 325 -15.85 12.20 9.02
C SER A 325 -15.17 10.89 9.45
N GLU A 326 -14.88 9.98 8.52
CA GLU A 326 -14.07 8.80 8.80
C GLU A 326 -12.57 9.08 8.57
N LEU A 327 -11.75 8.25 9.23
CA LEU A 327 -10.32 8.21 8.94
C LEU A 327 -10.13 7.66 7.51
N PRO A 328 -9.35 8.34 6.64
CA PRO A 328 -9.10 7.86 5.30
C PRO A 328 -8.48 6.47 5.29
N VAL A 329 -8.91 5.60 4.38
CA VAL A 329 -8.35 4.25 4.21
C VAL A 329 -6.84 4.28 4.02
N GLU A 330 -6.30 5.30 3.35
CA GLU A 330 -4.88 5.45 3.08
C GLU A 330 -4.02 5.64 4.35
N VAL A 331 -4.55 6.25 5.40
CA VAL A 331 -3.85 6.32 6.72
C VAL A 331 -3.62 4.91 7.25
N ILE A 332 -4.66 4.08 7.19
CA ILE A 332 -4.60 2.69 7.68
C ILE A 332 -3.67 1.86 6.79
N VAL A 333 -3.80 1.98 5.47
CA VAL A 333 -2.92 1.30 4.49
C VAL A 333 -1.45 1.54 4.79
N ARG A 334 -1.07 2.80 5.06
CA ARG A 334 0.31 3.15 5.40
C ARG A 334 0.76 2.51 6.72
N CYS A 335 -0.08 2.53 7.74
CA CYS A 335 0.24 1.88 9.02
C CYS A 335 0.43 0.37 8.85
N LEU A 336 -0.45 -0.30 8.10
CA LEU A 336 -0.37 -1.74 7.86
C LEU A 336 0.86 -2.12 7.02
N HIS A 337 1.19 -1.34 6.00
CA HIS A 337 2.40 -1.57 5.20
C HIS A 337 3.67 -1.47 6.04
N ASN A 338 3.72 -0.55 7.00
CA ASN A 338 4.90 -0.36 7.85
C ASN A 338 5.08 -1.48 8.88
N SER A 339 4.00 -2.15 9.28
CA SER A 339 3.97 -2.93 10.52
C SER A 339 3.53 -4.38 10.35
N THR A 340 3.17 -4.81 9.13
CA THR A 340 2.73 -6.18 8.87
C THR A 340 3.24 -6.71 7.54
N LYS A 341 3.40 -8.03 7.45
CA LYS A 341 3.64 -8.74 6.20
C LYS A 341 2.33 -8.97 5.44
N VAL A 342 2.41 -9.18 4.12
CA VAL A 342 1.28 -9.68 3.33
C VAL A 342 0.80 -11.01 3.92
N GLY A 343 -0.51 -11.18 4.04
CA GLY A 343 -1.12 -12.34 4.70
C GLY A 343 -1.20 -12.24 6.23
N GLY A 344 -0.58 -11.23 6.85
CA GLY A 344 -0.63 -11.01 8.29
C GLY A 344 -2.05 -10.67 8.79
N ALA A 345 -2.33 -11.03 10.05
CA ALA A 345 -3.61 -10.75 10.70
C ALA A 345 -3.61 -9.37 11.36
N VAL A 346 -4.66 -8.61 11.14
CA VAL A 346 -4.87 -7.27 11.71
C VAL A 346 -6.12 -7.27 12.56
N LEU A 347 -5.99 -6.90 13.83
CA LEU A 347 -7.11 -6.78 14.76
C LEU A 347 -7.71 -5.37 14.74
N ASP A 348 -9.03 -5.30 14.63
CA ASP A 348 -9.80 -4.06 14.85
C ASP A 348 -10.97 -4.32 15.79
N VAL A 349 -10.94 -3.70 16.96
CA VAL A 349 -11.93 -3.91 18.03
C VAL A 349 -13.21 -3.08 17.85
N ASP A 350 -13.23 -2.15 16.89
CA ASP A 350 -14.40 -1.36 16.50
C ASP A 350 -14.30 -0.94 15.02
N VAL A 351 -14.69 -1.83 14.14
CA VAL A 351 -14.58 -1.62 12.67
C VAL A 351 -15.44 -0.49 12.13
N ARG A 352 -16.39 0.00 12.92
CA ARG A 352 -17.29 1.11 12.57
C ARG A 352 -17.91 0.95 11.17
N ARG A 353 -17.45 1.75 10.21
CA ARG A 353 -17.92 1.73 8.81
C ARG A 353 -16.98 0.92 7.88
N GLY A 354 -15.96 0.25 8.42
CA GLY A 354 -15.14 -0.71 7.70
C GLY A 354 -13.97 -0.13 6.90
N ALA A 355 -13.41 1.02 7.28
CA ALA A 355 -12.19 1.52 6.63
C ALA A 355 -11.03 0.51 6.76
N THR A 356 -10.93 -0.15 7.92
CA THR A 356 -9.87 -1.13 8.19
C THR A 356 -10.00 -2.39 7.33
N VAL A 357 -11.23 -2.86 7.01
CA VAL A 357 -11.39 -4.02 6.11
C VAL A 357 -10.97 -3.68 4.68
N ILE A 358 -11.27 -2.48 4.21
CA ILE A 358 -10.83 -2.03 2.87
C ILE A 358 -9.30 -1.88 2.83
N ALA A 359 -8.69 -1.32 3.88
CA ALA A 359 -7.24 -1.23 3.98
C ALA A 359 -6.57 -2.62 4.00
N ALA A 360 -7.13 -3.57 4.74
CA ALA A 360 -6.64 -4.95 4.79
C ALA A 360 -6.75 -5.63 3.42
N GLU A 361 -7.88 -5.51 2.71
CA GLU A 361 -8.08 -6.03 1.36
C GLU A 361 -7.06 -5.43 0.37
N LYS A 362 -6.94 -4.08 0.32
CA LYS A 362 -5.98 -3.35 -0.56
C LYS A 362 -4.53 -3.79 -0.34
N THR A 363 -4.20 -4.22 0.85
CA THR A 363 -2.82 -4.55 1.25
C THR A 363 -2.54 -6.06 1.32
N GLY A 364 -3.54 -6.90 1.07
CA GLY A 364 -3.41 -8.36 1.17
C GLY A 364 -3.22 -8.88 2.60
N ARG A 365 -3.75 -8.14 3.61
CA ARG A 365 -3.78 -8.54 5.03
C ARG A 365 -5.14 -9.13 5.35
N ARG A 366 -5.25 -9.86 6.47
CA ARG A 366 -6.50 -10.45 6.95
C ARG A 366 -7.02 -9.63 8.12
N LEU A 367 -8.24 -9.11 8.02
CA LEU A 367 -8.89 -8.44 9.15
C LEU A 367 -9.53 -9.46 10.11
N LEU A 368 -9.36 -9.23 11.42
CA LEU A 368 -10.10 -9.82 12.52
C LEU A 368 -10.86 -8.67 13.18
N GLY A 369 -12.13 -8.50 12.82
CA GLY A 369 -12.88 -7.28 13.14
C GLY A 369 -14.09 -7.52 14.05
N TYR A 370 -14.35 -6.56 14.94
CA TYR A 370 -15.56 -6.51 15.77
C TYR A 370 -16.49 -5.39 15.28
N ALA A 371 -17.72 -5.73 14.95
CA ALA A 371 -18.80 -4.76 14.67
C ALA A 371 -19.77 -4.74 15.85
N ASN A 372 -19.84 -3.63 16.55
CA ASN A 372 -20.53 -3.52 17.84
C ASN A 372 -22.05 -3.70 17.74
N ALA A 373 -22.63 -3.54 16.55
CA ALA A 373 -24.06 -3.66 16.31
C ALA A 373 -24.36 -4.36 14.97
N PRO A 374 -25.51 -5.06 14.85
CA PRO A 374 -25.90 -5.73 13.61
C PRO A 374 -25.93 -4.82 12.38
N ARG A 375 -26.34 -3.56 12.53
CA ARG A 375 -26.35 -2.60 11.43
C ARG A 375 -24.94 -2.20 10.98
N GLU A 376 -24.00 -2.11 11.90
CA GLU A 376 -22.59 -1.87 11.58
C GLU A 376 -22.00 -3.06 10.81
N ALA A 377 -22.29 -4.27 11.29
CA ALA A 377 -21.88 -5.49 10.59
C ALA A 377 -22.40 -5.52 9.15
N ASP A 378 -23.68 -5.18 8.92
CA ASP A 378 -24.27 -5.10 7.58
C ASP A 378 -23.57 -4.06 6.71
N ASN A 379 -23.26 -2.87 7.25
CA ASN A 379 -22.59 -1.81 6.51
C ASN A 379 -21.17 -2.24 6.11
N VAL A 380 -20.43 -2.88 7.00
CA VAL A 380 -19.07 -3.39 6.73
C VAL A 380 -19.07 -4.49 5.68
N ARG A 381 -20.00 -5.45 5.81
CA ARG A 381 -20.19 -6.54 4.86
C ARG A 381 -20.56 -6.02 3.47
N ALA A 382 -21.51 -5.08 3.39
CA ALA A 382 -21.89 -4.45 2.13
C ALA A 382 -20.74 -3.64 1.52
N ARG A 383 -20.02 -2.84 2.31
CA ARG A 383 -18.85 -2.07 1.85
C ARG A 383 -17.79 -2.96 1.24
N TRP A 384 -17.40 -4.02 1.93
CA TRP A 384 -16.42 -4.97 1.42
C TRP A 384 -16.89 -5.66 0.14
N ALA A 385 -18.11 -6.18 0.12
CA ALA A 385 -18.65 -6.85 -1.05
C ALA A 385 -18.77 -5.91 -2.27
N HIS A 386 -19.16 -4.65 -2.05
CA HIS A 386 -19.22 -3.64 -3.11
C HIS A 386 -17.81 -3.28 -3.62
N PHE A 387 -16.83 -3.21 -2.73
CA PHE A 387 -15.44 -2.94 -3.09
C PHE A 387 -14.85 -4.06 -3.97
N VAL A 388 -15.06 -5.33 -3.59
CA VAL A 388 -14.45 -6.48 -4.28
C VAL A 388 -15.25 -6.93 -5.51
N HIS A 389 -16.59 -6.90 -5.43
CA HIS A 389 -17.49 -7.49 -6.44
C HIS A 389 -18.36 -6.45 -7.18
N GLY A 390 -18.18 -5.17 -6.86
CA GLY A 390 -18.97 -4.06 -7.43
C GLY A 390 -20.30 -3.79 -6.72
N THR A 391 -20.84 -2.58 -6.91
CA THR A 391 -22.00 -2.04 -6.18
C THR A 391 -23.31 -2.79 -6.37
N LYS A 392 -23.43 -3.62 -7.40
CA LYS A 392 -24.59 -4.47 -7.67
C LYS A 392 -24.50 -5.87 -7.06
N SER A 393 -23.43 -6.17 -6.31
CA SER A 393 -23.23 -7.48 -5.70
C SER A 393 -24.30 -7.79 -4.64
N ASN A 394 -24.69 -9.07 -4.55
CA ASN A 394 -25.46 -9.56 -3.41
C ASN A 394 -24.52 -9.75 -2.21
N TRP A 395 -24.37 -8.70 -1.42
CA TRP A 395 -23.44 -8.68 -0.30
C TRP A 395 -23.76 -9.75 0.78
N GLN A 396 -25.02 -10.12 0.99
CA GLN A 396 -25.40 -11.17 1.95
C GLN A 396 -24.82 -12.52 1.54
N ALA A 397 -24.96 -12.87 0.26
CA ALA A 397 -24.42 -14.10 -0.29
C ALA A 397 -22.89 -14.10 -0.36
N ALA A 398 -22.30 -12.92 -0.68
CA ALA A 398 -20.84 -12.76 -0.75
C ALA A 398 -20.15 -12.83 0.61
N THR A 399 -20.89 -12.64 1.72
CA THR A 399 -20.37 -12.62 3.10
C THR A 399 -21.14 -13.58 4.01
N PRO A 400 -21.00 -14.90 3.82
CA PRO A 400 -21.79 -15.89 4.55
C PRO A 400 -21.46 -15.90 6.05
N GLU A 401 -22.47 -16.25 6.85
CA GLU A 401 -22.29 -16.60 8.27
C GLU A 401 -21.52 -17.93 8.37
N PHE A 402 -20.70 -18.06 9.40
CA PHE A 402 -20.06 -19.33 9.74
C PHE A 402 -19.96 -19.51 11.26
N LYS A 403 -19.71 -20.74 11.70
CA LYS A 403 -19.44 -21.04 13.11
C LYS A 403 -17.97 -20.74 13.39
N GLY A 404 -17.70 -19.80 14.29
CA GLY A 404 -16.37 -19.46 14.79
C GLY A 404 -15.85 -20.46 15.81
#